data_a8706484a2e89c3c0a5aed5983549e03
#
_entry.id   a8706484a2e89c3c0a5aed5983549e03
#
_cell.length_a   1.000
_cell.length_b   1.000
_cell.length_c   1.000
_cell.angle_alpha   90.00
_cell.angle_beta   90.00
_cell.angle_gamma   90.00
#
_symmetry.space_group_name_H-M   'P 1'
#
loop_
_entity.id
_entity.type
_entity.pdbx_description
1 polymer ?
#
loop_
_entity_poly.entity_id
_entity_poly.type
_entity_poly.pdbx_seq_one_letter_code
_entity_poly.pdbx_strand_id
1 'polypeptide(L)'
;YRDYLQQRQITRETAEKFRLGATPNGWDSLYQFLKTKKINPQEMLDLGLVSVSQKTGRYVDRFRQRLMFPIGDEKGNIIAFGGRIIDKESSPQKYLNSPDTPLFHKSRNLYGLHLARNKIRNVDQAIIVEGYMDVISCHQYGINNAVAPLGTAFTPEQGKLLMRNTYQVGISFDGDSAGVKA
;
A
#
# COMPACT_ATOMS: atom_id res chain seq x y z
N TYR A 1 10.81 10.55 8.14
CA TYR A 1 10.45 9.63 7.04
C TYR A 1 11.58 9.53 6.01
N ARG A 2 12.23 10.64 5.65
CA ARG A 2 13.39 10.63 4.73
C ARG A 2 14.51 9.78 5.29
N ASP A 3 14.87 9.93 6.56
CA ASP A 3 15.91 9.14 7.23
C ASP A 3 15.59 7.64 7.18
N TYR A 4 14.31 7.29 7.39
CA TYR A 4 13.88 5.90 7.27
C TYR A 4 14.08 5.34 5.85
N LEU A 5 13.69 6.07 4.82
CA LEU A 5 13.90 5.66 3.43
C LEU A 5 15.39 5.54 3.11
N GLN A 6 16.21 6.47 3.61
CA GLN A 6 17.66 6.42 3.47
C GLN A 6 18.28 5.20 4.17
N GLN A 7 17.88 4.90 5.41
CA GLN A 7 18.30 3.69 6.13
C GLN A 7 17.91 2.40 5.39
N ARG A 8 16.79 2.43 4.65
CA ARG A 8 16.33 1.35 3.78
C ARG A 8 16.95 1.41 2.38
N GLN A 9 17.89 2.31 2.14
CA GLN A 9 18.56 2.52 0.86
C GLN A 9 17.60 2.78 -0.31
N ILE A 10 16.42 3.34 -0.03
CA ILE A 10 15.44 3.71 -1.07
C ILE A 10 15.84 5.05 -1.66
N THR A 11 16.11 5.06 -2.96
CA THR A 11 16.48 6.28 -3.68
C THR A 11 15.28 7.23 -3.83
N ARG A 12 15.58 8.51 -4.04
CA ARG A 12 14.55 9.52 -4.31
C ARG A 12 13.73 9.17 -5.56
N GLU A 13 14.39 8.73 -6.62
CA GLU A 13 13.74 8.31 -7.87
C GLU A 13 12.73 7.18 -7.62
N THR A 14 13.13 6.16 -6.86
CA THR A 14 12.24 5.06 -6.47
C THR A 14 11.07 5.54 -5.62
N ALA A 15 11.32 6.41 -4.66
CA ALA A 15 10.27 6.99 -3.83
C ALA A 15 9.25 7.80 -4.66
N GLU A 16 9.71 8.57 -5.64
CA GLU A 16 8.87 9.32 -6.59
C GLU A 16 8.09 8.37 -7.52
N LYS A 17 8.75 7.33 -8.07
CA LYS A 17 8.11 6.29 -8.90
C LYS A 17 6.92 5.63 -8.19
N PHE A 18 7.08 5.30 -6.90
CA PHE A 18 6.03 4.72 -6.08
C PHE A 18 5.13 5.75 -5.41
N ARG A 19 5.38 7.06 -5.64
CA ARG A 19 4.59 8.19 -5.09
C ARG A 19 4.50 8.13 -3.57
N LEU A 20 5.59 7.71 -2.90
CA LEU A 20 5.64 7.62 -1.44
C LEU A 20 5.41 8.99 -0.81
N GLY A 21 4.65 9.01 0.26
CA GLY A 21 4.32 10.22 1.00
C GLY A 21 4.46 10.03 2.50
N ALA A 22 4.09 11.06 3.25
CA ALA A 22 4.06 11.00 4.71
C ALA A 22 2.86 11.77 5.25
N THR A 23 2.27 11.27 6.33
CA THR A 23 1.20 11.99 7.04
C THR A 23 1.77 12.81 8.18
N PRO A 24 1.19 14.00 8.45
CA PRO A 24 1.61 14.84 9.58
C PRO A 24 1.18 14.22 10.92
N ASN A 25 1.67 14.83 12.01
CA ASN A 25 1.33 14.45 13.38
C ASN A 25 0.03 15.13 13.88
N GLY A 26 -0.96 15.33 13.02
CA GLY A 26 -2.25 15.91 13.37
C GLY A 26 -3.34 14.86 13.46
N TRP A 27 -4.37 15.13 14.28
CA TRP A 27 -5.51 14.23 14.43
C TRP A 27 -6.49 14.31 13.26
N ASP A 28 -6.59 15.48 12.60
CA ASP A 28 -7.58 15.80 11.57
C ASP A 28 -7.03 16.68 10.44
N SER A 29 -5.72 16.63 10.21
CA SER A 29 -5.04 17.47 9.21
C SER A 29 -5.57 17.24 7.80
N LEU A 30 -5.75 15.98 7.39
CA LEU A 30 -6.33 15.64 6.09
C LEU A 30 -7.80 16.03 6.02
N TYR A 31 -8.57 15.75 7.08
CA TYR A 31 -9.98 16.13 7.17
C TYR A 31 -10.16 17.64 6.95
N GLN A 32 -9.40 18.47 7.67
CA GLN A 32 -9.48 19.92 7.52
C GLN A 32 -9.07 20.37 6.12
N PHE A 33 -8.00 19.81 5.56
CA PHE A 33 -7.57 20.10 4.20
C PHE A 33 -8.68 19.76 3.17
N LEU A 34 -9.27 18.58 3.24
CA LEU A 34 -10.32 18.15 2.32
C LEU A 34 -11.60 19.00 2.45
N LYS A 35 -11.90 19.47 3.67
CA LYS A 35 -12.98 20.46 3.87
C LYS A 35 -12.74 21.75 3.09
N THR A 36 -11.51 22.26 3.05
CA THR A 36 -11.19 23.46 2.24
C THR A 36 -11.42 23.22 0.75
N LYS A 37 -11.34 21.95 0.30
CA LYS A 37 -11.66 21.51 -1.06
C LYS A 37 -13.14 21.20 -1.29
N LYS A 38 -14.00 21.46 -0.27
CA LYS A 38 -15.44 21.18 -0.30
C LYS A 38 -15.80 19.70 -0.53
N ILE A 39 -14.91 18.77 -0.16
CA ILE A 39 -15.21 17.34 -0.19
C ILE A 39 -16.17 17.01 0.95
N ASN A 40 -17.19 16.18 0.67
CA ASN A 40 -18.17 15.76 1.66
C ASN A 40 -17.52 14.85 2.72
N PRO A 41 -17.72 15.08 4.03
CA PRO A 41 -17.25 14.20 5.09
C PRO A 41 -17.68 12.73 4.93
N GLN A 42 -18.86 12.47 4.39
CA GLN A 42 -19.32 11.11 4.12
C GLN A 42 -18.47 10.41 3.07
N GLU A 43 -18.10 11.09 1.99
CA GLU A 43 -17.16 10.56 0.98
C GLU A 43 -15.80 10.23 1.58
N MET A 44 -15.30 11.07 2.50
CA MET A 44 -14.03 10.80 3.20
C MET A 44 -14.12 9.54 4.07
N LEU A 45 -15.27 9.28 4.71
CA LEU A 45 -15.54 8.06 5.47
C LEU A 45 -15.63 6.85 4.55
N ASP A 46 -16.42 6.93 3.48
CA ASP A 46 -16.66 5.85 2.54
C ASP A 46 -15.35 5.39 1.85
N LEU A 47 -14.43 6.33 1.63
CA LEU A 47 -13.09 6.05 1.10
C LEU A 47 -12.08 5.63 2.18
N GLY A 48 -12.48 5.58 3.46
CA GLY A 48 -11.61 5.19 4.56
C GLY A 48 -10.43 6.13 4.80
N LEU A 49 -10.57 7.41 4.44
CA LEU A 49 -9.56 8.45 4.67
C LEU A 49 -9.64 8.99 6.09
N VAL A 50 -10.84 9.04 6.63
CA VAL A 50 -11.14 9.47 8.00
C VAL A 50 -11.98 8.42 8.73
N SER A 51 -12.10 8.57 10.03
CA SER A 51 -13.01 7.81 10.90
C SER A 51 -13.68 8.74 11.91
N VAL A 52 -14.73 8.27 12.55
CA VAL A 52 -15.36 9.00 13.65
C VAL A 52 -14.81 8.48 14.98
N SER A 53 -14.24 9.37 15.78
CA SER A 53 -13.74 9.03 17.12
C SER A 53 -14.89 8.65 18.05
N GLN A 54 -14.86 7.45 18.59
CA GLN A 54 -15.89 6.99 19.54
C GLN A 54 -15.91 7.81 20.84
N LYS A 55 -14.76 8.43 21.22
CA LYS A 55 -14.67 9.24 22.43
C LYS A 55 -15.26 10.65 22.27
N THR A 56 -15.10 11.25 21.09
CA THR A 56 -15.41 12.68 20.89
C THR A 56 -16.47 12.93 19.84
N GLY A 57 -16.89 11.93 19.05
CA GLY A 57 -17.77 12.07 17.90
C GLY A 57 -17.19 12.88 16.74
N ARG A 58 -15.92 13.28 16.81
CA ARG A 58 -15.27 14.11 15.79
C ARG A 58 -14.63 13.23 14.70
N TYR A 59 -14.54 13.79 13.49
CA TYR A 59 -13.77 13.19 12.42
C TYR A 59 -12.27 13.27 12.72
N VAL A 60 -11.58 12.15 12.53
CA VAL A 60 -10.12 12.02 12.71
C VAL A 60 -9.52 11.32 11.49
N ASP A 61 -8.33 11.72 11.14
CA ASP A 61 -7.58 11.09 10.04
C ASP A 61 -7.29 9.63 10.37
N ARG A 62 -7.50 8.73 9.41
CA ARG A 62 -7.17 7.32 9.56
C ARG A 62 -5.67 7.09 9.65
N PHE A 63 -4.92 7.77 8.80
CA PHE A 63 -3.47 7.65 8.76
C PHE A 63 -2.81 8.85 9.43
N ARG A 64 -2.05 8.61 10.49
CA ARG A 64 -1.33 9.62 11.26
C ARG A 64 0.09 9.13 11.54
N GLN A 65 1.08 10.01 11.42
CA GLN A 65 2.50 9.68 11.67
C GLN A 65 3.00 8.46 10.88
N ARG A 66 2.59 8.34 9.61
CA ARG A 66 2.92 7.18 8.78
C ARG A 66 3.63 7.58 7.49
N LEU A 67 4.57 6.75 7.09
CA LEU A 67 5.03 6.68 5.71
C LEU A 67 3.90 6.03 4.89
N MET A 68 3.53 6.69 3.79
CA MET A 68 2.37 6.30 2.99
C MET A 68 2.77 5.61 1.69
N PHE A 69 2.07 4.54 1.38
CA PHE A 69 2.19 3.74 0.17
C PHE A 69 0.87 3.83 -0.60
N PRO A 70 0.80 4.65 -1.66
CA PRO A 70 -0.39 4.68 -2.51
C PRO A 70 -0.60 3.33 -3.20
N ILE A 71 -1.83 2.85 -3.18
CA ILE A 71 -2.23 1.59 -3.82
C ILE A 71 -3.00 1.94 -5.09
N GLY A 72 -2.47 1.52 -6.24
CA GLY A 72 -3.10 1.75 -7.55
C GLY A 72 -3.90 0.55 -8.03
N ASP A 73 -4.95 0.83 -8.80
CA ASP A 73 -5.62 -0.16 -9.64
C ASP A 73 -4.72 -0.58 -10.83
N GLU A 74 -5.21 -1.46 -11.70
CA GLU A 74 -4.46 -1.91 -12.90
C GLU A 74 -4.12 -0.76 -13.88
N LYS A 75 -4.81 0.36 -13.80
CA LYS A 75 -4.58 1.56 -14.65
C LYS A 75 -3.66 2.59 -13.98
N GLY A 76 -3.34 2.40 -12.70
CA GLY A 76 -2.53 3.33 -11.91
C GLY A 76 -3.33 4.44 -11.21
N ASN A 77 -4.67 4.40 -11.22
CA ASN A 77 -5.49 5.27 -10.38
C ASN A 77 -5.31 4.89 -8.92
N ILE A 78 -5.09 5.86 -8.04
CA ILE A 78 -4.97 5.60 -6.60
C ILE A 78 -6.35 5.29 -6.03
N ILE A 79 -6.51 4.11 -5.47
CA ILE A 79 -7.77 3.58 -4.93
C ILE A 79 -7.73 3.35 -3.41
N ALA A 80 -6.53 3.32 -2.82
CA ALA A 80 -6.33 3.08 -1.39
C ALA A 80 -4.92 3.49 -0.95
N PHE A 81 -4.64 3.32 0.34
CA PHE A 81 -3.34 3.58 0.93
C PHE A 81 -2.95 2.48 1.92
N GLY A 82 -1.66 2.15 1.95
CA GLY A 82 -0.99 1.55 3.07
C GLY A 82 -0.23 2.62 3.87
N GLY A 83 -0.06 2.41 5.17
CA GLY A 83 0.69 3.34 6.02
C GLY A 83 1.55 2.59 7.01
N ARG A 84 2.87 2.86 7.06
CA ARG A 84 3.80 2.31 8.03
C ARG A 84 4.13 3.33 9.11
N ILE A 85 3.95 2.96 10.37
CA ILE A 85 4.43 3.76 11.50
C ILE A 85 5.98 3.72 11.52
N ILE A 86 6.61 4.85 11.71
CA ILE A 86 8.08 4.91 11.79
C ILE A 86 8.52 4.89 13.26
N ASP A 87 7.83 5.65 14.08
CA ASP A 87 8.05 5.65 15.52
C ASP A 87 7.25 4.52 16.19
N LYS A 88 7.96 3.53 16.74
CA LYS A 88 7.36 2.33 17.33
C LYS A 88 6.54 2.61 18.59
N GLU A 89 6.80 3.73 19.27
CA GLU A 89 6.10 4.09 20.51
C GLU A 89 4.70 4.66 20.24
N SER A 90 4.45 5.17 19.04
CA SER A 90 3.21 5.87 18.71
C SER A 90 2.05 4.94 18.32
N SER A 91 2.28 3.65 18.00
CA SER A 91 1.22 2.69 17.70
C SER A 91 1.74 1.24 17.69
N PRO A 92 0.98 0.28 18.27
CA PRO A 92 1.32 -1.14 18.19
C PRO A 92 1.21 -1.71 16.78
N GLN A 93 0.41 -1.08 15.91
CA GLN A 93 0.19 -1.56 14.55
C GLN A 93 1.20 -0.96 13.58
N LYS A 94 2.23 -1.77 13.25
CA LYS A 94 3.33 -1.37 12.35
C LYS A 94 2.82 -0.94 10.97
N TYR A 95 1.94 -1.72 10.35
CA TYR A 95 1.29 -1.40 9.07
C TYR A 95 -0.22 -1.27 9.25
N LEU A 96 -0.79 -0.27 8.61
CA LEU A 96 -2.22 -0.03 8.52
C LEU A 96 -2.60 0.13 7.06
N ASN A 97 -3.63 -0.57 6.59
CA ASN A 97 -4.18 -0.40 5.25
C ASN A 97 -5.53 0.31 5.29
N SER A 98 -5.92 0.91 4.17
CA SER A 98 -7.31 1.31 3.97
C SER A 98 -8.24 0.13 4.27
N PRO A 99 -9.43 0.37 4.81
CA PRO A 99 -10.46 -0.65 4.89
C PRO A 99 -10.91 -1.03 3.47
N ASP A 100 -11.69 -2.08 3.34
CA ASP A 100 -12.44 -2.29 2.11
C ASP A 100 -13.41 -1.14 1.88
N THR A 101 -13.48 -0.66 0.64
CA THR A 101 -14.29 0.49 0.21
C THR A 101 -14.95 0.16 -1.12
N PRO A 102 -15.88 0.99 -1.64
CA PRO A 102 -16.43 0.80 -2.98
C PRO A 102 -15.38 0.73 -4.10
N LEU A 103 -14.19 1.33 -3.89
CA LEU A 103 -13.10 1.36 -4.85
C LEU A 103 -12.03 0.29 -4.61
N PHE A 104 -11.94 -0.26 -3.39
CA PHE A 104 -10.80 -1.06 -2.97
C PHE A 104 -11.20 -2.27 -2.14
N HIS A 105 -10.75 -3.45 -2.56
CA HIS A 105 -10.82 -4.70 -1.79
C HIS A 105 -9.43 -5.33 -1.71
N LYS A 106 -8.91 -5.54 -0.50
CA LYS A 106 -7.56 -6.10 -0.27
C LYS A 106 -7.37 -7.43 -0.98
N SER A 107 -8.38 -8.30 -0.94
CA SER A 107 -8.35 -9.62 -1.56
C SER A 107 -8.33 -9.63 -3.09
N ARG A 108 -8.59 -8.49 -3.74
CA ARG A 108 -8.70 -8.36 -5.19
C ARG A 108 -7.66 -7.45 -5.82
N ASN A 109 -6.72 -6.96 -5.03
CA ASN A 109 -5.70 -6.02 -5.48
C ASN A 109 -4.31 -6.51 -5.07
N LEU A 110 -3.29 -6.16 -5.86
CA LEU A 110 -1.89 -6.43 -5.59
C LEU A 110 -1.11 -5.12 -5.63
N TYR A 111 -0.26 -4.91 -4.62
CA TYR A 111 0.63 -3.75 -4.59
C TYR A 111 1.65 -3.81 -5.72
N GLY A 112 1.84 -2.70 -6.40
CA GLY A 112 2.82 -2.56 -7.48
C GLY A 112 2.38 -3.13 -8.83
N LEU A 113 1.22 -3.78 -8.96
CA LEU A 113 0.81 -4.44 -10.20
C LEU A 113 0.76 -3.49 -11.41
N HIS A 114 0.26 -2.27 -11.24
CA HIS A 114 0.22 -1.28 -12.33
C HIS A 114 1.61 -0.90 -12.87
N LEU A 115 2.65 -0.93 -12.00
CA LEU A 115 4.04 -0.71 -12.38
C LEU A 115 4.69 -1.98 -12.96
N ALA A 116 4.31 -3.15 -12.46
CA ALA A 116 4.90 -4.43 -12.81
C ALA A 116 4.32 -5.04 -14.10
N ARG A 117 3.06 -4.73 -14.44
CA ARG A 117 2.28 -5.42 -15.47
C ARG A 117 2.98 -5.57 -16.82
N ASN A 118 3.60 -4.51 -17.32
CA ASN A 118 4.30 -4.58 -18.61
C ASN A 118 5.53 -5.48 -18.54
N LYS A 119 6.28 -5.41 -17.43
CA LYS A 119 7.45 -6.30 -17.24
C LYS A 119 7.01 -7.75 -17.08
N ILE A 120 5.94 -8.02 -16.30
CA ILE A 120 5.38 -9.37 -16.15
C ILE A 120 5.07 -9.98 -17.51
N ARG A 121 4.35 -9.27 -18.37
CA ARG A 121 4.01 -9.73 -19.73
C ARG A 121 5.23 -9.96 -20.59
N ASN A 122 6.24 -9.08 -20.51
CA ASN A 122 7.44 -9.16 -21.35
C ASN A 122 8.35 -10.34 -20.99
N VAL A 123 8.41 -10.70 -19.71
CA VAL A 123 9.24 -11.83 -19.24
C VAL A 123 8.41 -13.08 -18.96
N ASP A 124 7.08 -13.01 -19.17
CA ASP A 124 6.09 -14.05 -18.87
C ASP A 124 6.25 -14.64 -17.46
N GLN A 125 6.50 -13.79 -16.46
CA GLN A 125 6.66 -14.22 -15.07
C GLN A 125 6.33 -13.09 -14.10
N ALA A 126 5.57 -13.40 -13.03
CA ALA A 126 5.37 -12.56 -11.87
C ALA A 126 6.16 -13.11 -10.67
N ILE A 127 6.65 -12.22 -9.81
CA ILE A 127 7.25 -12.57 -8.52
C ILE A 127 6.37 -12.01 -7.40
N ILE A 128 5.89 -12.87 -6.52
CA ILE A 128 5.12 -12.48 -5.34
C ILE A 128 6.08 -12.39 -4.17
N VAL A 129 6.14 -11.20 -3.55
CA VAL A 129 6.89 -10.91 -2.33
C VAL A 129 5.93 -10.56 -1.19
N GLU A 130 6.42 -10.38 0.06
CA GLU A 130 5.55 -10.26 1.22
C GLU A 130 4.82 -8.91 1.32
N GLY A 131 5.49 -7.79 1.02
CA GLY A 131 4.91 -6.49 1.31
C GLY A 131 5.44 -5.32 0.50
N TYR A 132 5.05 -4.13 0.94
CA TYR A 132 5.34 -2.86 0.26
C TYR A 132 6.83 -2.63 0.01
N MET A 133 7.63 -2.79 1.06
CA MET A 133 9.07 -2.49 0.98
C MET A 133 9.80 -3.47 0.08
N ASP A 134 9.37 -4.73 0.06
CA ASP A 134 9.98 -5.77 -0.76
C ASP A 134 9.74 -5.50 -2.24
N VAL A 135 8.49 -5.13 -2.62
CA VAL A 135 8.19 -4.70 -3.99
C VAL A 135 9.02 -3.49 -4.38
N ILE A 136 9.09 -2.46 -3.52
CA ILE A 136 9.85 -1.23 -3.79
C ILE A 136 11.32 -1.54 -3.99
N SER A 137 11.92 -2.36 -3.10
CA SER A 137 13.31 -2.79 -3.21
C SER A 137 13.55 -3.61 -4.48
N CYS A 138 12.71 -4.60 -4.78
CA CYS A 138 12.81 -5.37 -6.02
C CYS A 138 12.83 -4.46 -7.25
N HIS A 139 11.88 -3.53 -7.34
CA HIS A 139 11.82 -2.59 -8.47
C HIS A 139 13.02 -1.67 -8.55
N GLN A 140 13.57 -1.23 -7.42
CA GLN A 140 14.77 -0.38 -7.39
C GLN A 140 15.97 -1.10 -7.99
N TYR A 141 16.09 -2.40 -7.74
CA TYR A 141 17.20 -3.23 -8.26
C TYR A 141 16.86 -3.95 -9.57
N GLY A 142 15.86 -3.48 -10.31
CA GLY A 142 15.55 -3.94 -11.68
C GLY A 142 14.61 -5.15 -11.76
N ILE A 143 14.18 -5.72 -10.62
CA ILE A 143 13.19 -6.81 -10.56
C ILE A 143 11.79 -6.19 -10.64
N ASN A 144 11.45 -5.65 -11.82
CA ASN A 144 10.22 -4.86 -12.03
C ASN A 144 8.96 -5.70 -12.24
N ASN A 145 9.01 -7.01 -12.14
CA ASN A 145 7.88 -7.94 -12.18
C ASN A 145 7.44 -8.42 -10.78
N ALA A 146 7.94 -7.78 -9.72
CA ALA A 146 7.56 -8.06 -8.34
C ALA A 146 6.26 -7.35 -7.95
N VAL A 147 5.38 -8.07 -7.24
CA VAL A 147 4.10 -7.59 -6.66
C VAL A 147 3.92 -8.19 -5.28
N ALA A 148 3.03 -7.62 -4.46
CA ALA A 148 2.72 -8.17 -3.14
C ALA A 148 1.23 -8.15 -2.82
N PRO A 149 0.72 -9.10 -2.00
CA PRO A 149 -0.59 -8.98 -1.35
C PRO A 149 -0.60 -7.81 -0.35
N LEU A 150 -1.77 -7.45 0.11
CA LEU A 150 -2.00 -6.23 0.90
C LEU A 150 -2.26 -6.53 2.38
N GLY A 151 -1.29 -7.22 3.03
CA GLY A 151 -1.39 -7.57 4.45
C GLY A 151 -2.37 -8.71 4.74
N THR A 152 -2.58 -9.58 3.75
CA THR A 152 -3.35 -10.82 3.83
C THR A 152 -2.58 -11.93 3.12
N ALA A 153 -2.92 -13.19 3.37
CA ALA A 153 -2.45 -14.27 2.52
C ALA A 153 -2.84 -14.03 1.05
N PHE A 154 -2.08 -14.59 0.13
CA PHE A 154 -2.38 -14.51 -1.30
C PHE A 154 -3.70 -15.22 -1.61
N THR A 155 -4.61 -14.54 -2.30
CA THR A 155 -5.98 -15.03 -2.52
C THR A 155 -6.20 -15.60 -3.92
N PRO A 156 -7.22 -16.46 -4.12
CA PRO A 156 -7.61 -16.92 -5.45
C PRO A 156 -7.95 -15.77 -6.41
N GLU A 157 -8.55 -14.69 -5.92
CA GLU A 157 -8.88 -13.50 -6.71
C GLU A 157 -7.63 -12.77 -7.19
N GLN A 158 -6.61 -12.66 -6.35
CA GLN A 158 -5.30 -12.11 -6.73
C GLN A 158 -4.60 -13.02 -7.74
N GLY A 159 -4.73 -14.33 -7.60
CA GLY A 159 -4.26 -15.30 -8.59
C GLY A 159 -4.92 -15.09 -9.95
N LYS A 160 -6.25 -14.99 -10.00
CA LYS A 160 -6.99 -14.67 -11.24
C LYS A 160 -6.57 -13.33 -11.84
N LEU A 161 -6.23 -12.35 -11.03
CA LEU A 161 -5.73 -11.05 -11.48
C LEU A 161 -4.36 -11.19 -12.17
N LEU A 162 -3.44 -11.99 -11.62
CA LEU A 162 -2.14 -12.27 -12.24
C LEU A 162 -2.27 -13.09 -13.52
N MET A 163 -3.17 -14.07 -13.57
CA MET A 163 -3.39 -14.92 -14.77
C MET A 163 -3.81 -14.15 -16.01
N ARG A 164 -4.27 -12.91 -15.87
CA ARG A 164 -4.51 -12.00 -17.03
C ARG A 164 -3.20 -11.52 -17.67
N ASN A 165 -2.07 -11.71 -17.02
CA ASN A 165 -0.78 -11.21 -17.46
C ASN A 165 0.26 -12.31 -17.66
N THR A 166 0.23 -13.39 -16.87
CA THR A 166 1.12 -14.55 -16.93
C THR A 166 0.55 -15.74 -16.16
N TYR A 167 0.95 -16.96 -16.53
CA TYR A 167 0.71 -18.18 -15.75
C TYR A 167 1.93 -18.63 -14.94
N GLN A 168 3.08 -17.96 -15.10
CA GLN A 168 4.31 -18.28 -14.38
C GLN A 168 4.45 -17.36 -13.16
N VAL A 169 4.44 -17.95 -11.98
CA VAL A 169 4.51 -17.21 -10.71
C VAL A 169 5.62 -17.79 -9.84
N GLY A 170 6.59 -16.97 -9.50
CA GLY A 170 7.56 -17.24 -8.45
C GLY A 170 7.09 -16.65 -7.13
N ILE A 171 7.31 -17.36 -6.02
CA ILE A 171 7.03 -16.88 -4.67
C ILE A 171 8.37 -16.67 -3.96
N SER A 172 8.56 -15.50 -3.36
CA SER A 172 9.74 -15.13 -2.59
C SER A 172 9.29 -14.50 -1.26
N PHE A 173 9.06 -15.36 -0.27
CA PHE A 173 8.71 -14.97 1.09
C PHE A 173 9.90 -15.18 2.01
N ASP A 174 9.90 -14.49 3.17
CA ASP A 174 10.90 -14.69 4.20
C ASP A 174 10.86 -16.15 4.71
N GLY A 175 12.03 -16.75 4.99
CA GLY A 175 12.13 -18.12 5.45
C GLY A 175 11.72 -18.32 6.91
N ASP A 176 10.97 -17.41 7.51
CA ASP A 176 10.45 -17.51 8.86
C ASP A 176 9.16 -18.35 8.91
N SER A 177 8.68 -18.62 10.14
CA SER A 177 7.50 -19.46 10.36
C SER A 177 6.19 -18.86 9.80
N ALA A 178 6.15 -17.57 9.50
CA ALA A 178 5.01 -16.88 8.90
C ALA A 178 5.05 -17.03 7.37
N GLY A 179 6.20 -16.83 6.73
CA GLY A 179 6.38 -16.96 5.29
C GLY A 179 6.21 -18.40 4.78
N VAL A 180 6.57 -19.41 5.61
CA VAL A 180 6.35 -20.83 5.26
C VAL A 180 4.87 -21.22 5.30
N LYS A 181 4.04 -20.49 6.05
CA LYS A 181 2.58 -20.76 6.17
C LYS A 181 1.71 -19.92 5.24
N ALA A 182 2.29 -18.92 4.59
CA ALA A 182 1.59 -18.03 3.66
C ALA A 182 1.48 -18.64 2.27
#